data_b6960d3ee08f3988779fe6146eff8c18
#
_entry.id   b6960d3ee08f3988779fe6146eff8c18
#
_cell.length_a   1.000
_cell.length_b   1.000
_cell.length_c   1.000
_cell.angle_alpha   90.00
_cell.angle_beta   90.00
_cell.angle_gamma   90.00
#
_symmetry.space_group_name_H-M   'P 1'
#
loop_
_entity.id
_entity.type
_entity.pdbx_description
1 polymer ?
#
loop_
_entity_poly.entity_id
_entity_poly.type
_entity_poly.pdbx_seq_one_letter_code
_entity_poly.pdbx_strand_id
1 'polypeptide(L)' 'MIIENISIQLQDSSGNWRTFSVAANHPQRITAEMQSLQKRFPDKRVRAVDSSNRIVDML' A
#
# COMPACT_ATOMS: atom_id res chain seq x y z
N MET A 1 13.98 -12.98 -13.88
CA MET A 1 14.00 -12.06 -12.72
C MET A 1 12.62 -12.03 -12.10
N ILE A 2 12.55 -12.23 -10.81
CA ILE A 2 11.27 -12.17 -10.09
C ILE A 2 11.07 -10.76 -9.57
N ILE A 3 9.98 -10.12 -9.99
CA ILE A 3 9.61 -8.81 -9.48
C ILE A 3 8.72 -9.02 -8.26
N GLU A 4 9.15 -8.50 -7.13
CA GLU A 4 8.39 -8.60 -5.90
C GLU A 4 7.13 -7.73 -6.00
N ASN A 5 6.00 -8.29 -5.61
CA ASN A 5 4.76 -7.54 -5.54
C ASN A 5 4.63 -6.87 -4.18
N ILE A 6 4.19 -5.63 -4.21
CA ILE A 6 3.98 -4.82 -3.01
C ILE A 6 2.48 -4.68 -2.79
N SER A 7 2.03 -5.02 -1.59
CA SER A 7 0.63 -4.87 -1.21
C SER A 7 0.37 -3.45 -0.73
N ILE A 8 -0.60 -2.79 -1.33
CA ILE A 8 -1.04 -1.46 -0.92
C ILE A 8 -2.23 -1.67 0.02
N GLN A 9 -2.05 -1.24 1.26
CA GLN A 9 -3.00 -1.54 2.32
C GLN A 9 -3.63 -0.29 2.90
N LEU A 10 -4.87 -0.45 3.32
CA LEU A 10 -5.67 0.59 3.95
C LEU A 10 -6.06 0.12 5.35
N GLN A 11 -5.94 0.99 6.33
CA GLN A 11 -6.38 0.68 7.69
C GLN A 11 -7.87 0.97 7.82
N ASP A 12 -8.64 -0.05 8.21
CA ASP A 12 -10.08 0.12 8.39
C ASP A 12 -10.41 0.76 9.74
N SER A 13 -11.69 0.97 10.00
CA SER A 13 -12.15 1.63 11.23
C SER A 13 -11.86 0.81 12.50
N SER A 14 -11.63 -0.49 12.34
CA SER A 14 -11.27 -1.37 13.46
C SER A 14 -9.78 -1.37 13.74
N GLY A 15 -8.98 -0.67 12.91
CA GLY A 15 -7.53 -0.65 13.03
C GLY A 15 -6.83 -1.76 12.28
N ASN A 16 -7.57 -2.60 11.56
CA ASN A 16 -6.99 -3.69 10.78
C ASN A 16 -6.54 -3.19 9.41
N TRP A 17 -5.40 -3.74 8.94
CA TRP A 17 -4.88 -3.42 7.62
C TRP A 17 -5.40 -4.41 6.60
N ARG A 18 -5.95 -3.89 5.51
CA ARG A 18 -6.49 -4.71 4.42
C ARG A 18 -5.78 -4.38 3.13
N THR A 19 -5.43 -5.41 2.36
CA THR A 19 -4.82 -5.24 1.04
C THR A 19 -5.91 -4.77 0.07
N PHE A 20 -5.70 -3.61 -0.51
CA PHE A 20 -6.63 -3.01 -1.44
C PHE A 20 -6.20 -3.21 -2.89
N SER A 21 -4.88 -3.16 -3.12
CA SER A 21 -4.32 -3.41 -4.45
C SER A 21 -2.89 -3.91 -4.32
N VAL A 22 -2.34 -4.38 -5.44
CA VAL A 22 -0.97 -4.89 -5.50
C VAL A 22 -0.26 -4.16 -6.63
N ALA A 23 0.98 -3.73 -6.38
CA ALA A 23 1.79 -3.03 -7.36
C ALA A 23 3.16 -3.68 -7.47
N ALA A 24 3.80 -3.53 -8.62
CA ALA A 24 5.19 -3.96 -8.78
C ALA A 24 6.09 -3.11 -7.87
N ASN A 25 7.22 -3.67 -7.47
CA ASN A 25 8.15 -2.99 -6.54
C ASN A 25 8.95 -1.92 -7.29
N HIS A 26 8.26 -0.87 -7.72
CA HIS A 26 8.83 0.34 -8.30
C HIS A 26 8.37 1.53 -7.46
N PRO A 27 9.30 2.35 -6.94
CA PRO A 27 8.91 3.45 -6.04
C PRO A 27 7.85 4.37 -6.62
N GLN A 28 7.93 4.70 -7.91
CA GLN A 28 6.95 5.57 -8.55
C GLN A 28 5.57 4.94 -8.61
N ARG A 29 5.50 3.63 -8.88
CA ARG A 29 4.25 2.89 -8.90
C ARG A 29 3.63 2.82 -7.52
N ILE A 30 4.44 2.51 -6.53
CA ILE A 30 3.99 2.41 -5.14
C ILE A 30 3.42 3.74 -4.69
N THR A 31 4.14 4.84 -4.94
CA THR A 31 3.71 6.17 -4.55
C THR A 31 2.39 6.53 -5.23
N ALA A 32 2.29 6.27 -6.54
CA ALA A 32 1.08 6.61 -7.29
C ALA A 32 -0.15 5.84 -6.77
N GLU A 33 0.01 4.56 -6.48
CA GLU A 33 -1.08 3.73 -5.95
C GLU A 33 -1.50 4.19 -4.56
N MET A 34 -0.53 4.51 -3.70
CA MET A 34 -0.82 4.98 -2.35
C MET A 34 -1.55 6.32 -2.38
N GLN A 35 -1.11 7.24 -3.24
CA GLN A 35 -1.74 8.55 -3.36
C GLN A 35 -3.15 8.45 -3.91
N SER A 36 -3.36 7.57 -4.90
CA SER A 36 -4.68 7.32 -5.46
C SER A 36 -5.63 6.80 -4.38
N LEU A 37 -5.16 5.87 -3.56
CA LEU A 37 -5.98 5.30 -2.50
C LEU A 37 -6.27 6.34 -1.41
N GLN A 38 -5.28 7.16 -1.08
CA GLN A 38 -5.46 8.21 -0.08
C GLN A 38 -6.48 9.25 -0.52
N LYS A 39 -6.51 9.58 -1.81
CA LYS A 39 -7.51 10.51 -2.35
C LYS A 39 -8.93 9.98 -2.19
N ARG A 40 -9.10 8.66 -2.33
CA ARG A 40 -10.40 8.03 -2.20
C ARG A 40 -10.84 7.90 -0.75
N PHE A 41 -9.87 7.76 0.16
CA PHE A 41 -10.12 7.59 1.60
C PHE A 41 -9.23 8.51 2.41
N PRO A 42 -9.49 9.81 2.37
CA PRO A 42 -8.57 10.80 2.99
C PRO A 42 -8.48 10.71 4.51
N ASP A 43 -9.45 10.07 5.13
CA ASP A 43 -9.50 9.89 6.58
C ASP A 43 -8.85 8.60 7.06
N LYS A 44 -8.31 7.79 6.14
CA LYS A 44 -7.72 6.50 6.49
C LYS A 44 -6.23 6.48 6.19
N ARG A 45 -5.52 5.62 6.91
CA ARG A 45 -4.08 5.47 6.73
C ARG A 45 -3.79 4.46 5.63
N VAL A 46 -2.76 4.74 4.86
CA VAL A 46 -2.34 3.92 3.72
C VAL A 46 -0.88 3.53 3.92
N ARG A 47 -0.55 2.28 3.62
CA ARG A 47 0.83 1.81 3.66
C ARG A 47 1.09 0.82 2.53
N ALA A 48 2.38 0.60 2.25
CA ALA A 48 2.83 -0.40 1.30
C ALA A 48 3.70 -1.41 2.05
N VAL A 49 3.44 -2.70 1.84
CA VAL A 49 4.20 -3.77 2.51
C VAL A 49 4.70 -4.76 1.46
N ASP A 50 5.86 -5.36 1.74
CA ASP A 50 6.45 -6.35 0.86
C ASP A 50 5.93 -7.75 1.17
N SER A 51 6.44 -8.76 0.44
CA SER A 51 5.99 -10.15 0.61
C SER A 51 6.34 -10.72 1.99
N SER A 52 7.28 -10.10 2.69
CA SER A 52 7.63 -10.48 4.06
C SER A 52 6.86 -9.67 5.10
N ASN A 53 5.85 -8.92 4.66
CA ASN A 53 5.00 -8.09 5.51
C ASN A 53 5.77 -6.95 6.20
N ARG A 54 6.87 -6.50 5.58
CA ARG A 54 7.61 -5.34 6.07
C ARG A 54 7.09 -4.08 5.41
N ILE A 55 7.02 -3.00 6.19
CA ILE A 55 6.55 -1.72 5.66
C ILE A 55 7.62 -1.14 4.75
N VAL A 56 7.25 -0.93 3.48
CA VAL A 56 8.13 -0.34 2.47
C VAL A 56 7.96 1.16 2.46
N ASP A 57 6.72 1.61 2.63
CA ASP A 57 6.40 3.05 2.64
C ASP A 57 5.07 3.26 3.37
N MET A 58 4.84 4.48 3.83
CA MET A 58 3.63 4.83 4.55
C MET A 58 3.28 6.29 4.30
N LEU A 59 2.00 6.56 4.12
CA LEU A 59 1.49 7.92 4.00
C LEU A 59 0.86 8.38 5.32
#